data_292364adb82f626584fd3b8b902fbb77
#
_entry.id   292364adb82f626584fd3b8b902fbb77
#
_cell.length_a   1.000
_cell.length_b   1.000
_cell.length_c   1.000
_cell.angle_alpha   90.00
_cell.angle_beta   90.00
_cell.angle_gamma   90.00
#
_symmetry.space_group_name_H-M   'P 1'
#
loop_
_entity.id
_entity.type
_entity.pdbx_description
1 polymer ?
#
loop_
_entity_poly.entity_id
_entity_poly.type
_entity_poly.pdbx_seq_one_letter_code
_entity_poly.pdbx_strand_id
1 'polypeptide(L)'
;MAILFSWADGDSAAWRRSFASSLPDLAFRVFPETGNREDIEYALVWMHPVGDLRSYPNLKAIFSIGAGCDHILRDPDLPAHVPIVRLVDATSVRDMAHYVIYWVLHYHRNFHRYASLQKTGHWQRLRCPDASERRIGVLGLGNMGANAA
;
A
#
# COMPACT_ATOMS: atom_id res chain seq x y z
N MET A 1 15.76 18.28 -13.20
CA MET A 1 14.86 17.11 -13.01
C MET A 1 14.76 16.80 -11.53
N ALA A 2 13.56 16.74 -10.98
CA ALA A 2 13.33 16.46 -9.58
C ALA A 2 12.15 15.47 -9.39
N ILE A 3 12.18 14.73 -8.28
CA ILE A 3 11.05 13.94 -7.76
C ILE A 3 10.51 14.60 -6.50
N LEU A 4 9.20 14.77 -6.46
CA LEU A 4 8.48 15.22 -5.28
C LEU A 4 8.09 14.03 -4.42
N PHE A 5 8.37 14.09 -3.13
CA PHE A 5 7.83 13.18 -2.13
C PHE A 5 6.72 13.89 -1.36
N SER A 6 5.51 13.35 -1.41
CA SER A 6 4.33 13.90 -0.73
C SER A 6 3.63 12.83 0.10
N TRP A 7 4.06 12.68 1.34
CA TRP A 7 3.49 11.84 2.37
C TRP A 7 3.80 12.43 3.74
N ALA A 8 2.79 12.99 4.40
CA ALA A 8 2.97 13.76 5.63
C ALA A 8 3.59 12.94 6.78
N ASP A 9 3.17 11.68 6.94
CA ASP A 9 3.64 10.78 8.02
C ASP A 9 4.80 9.88 7.58
N GLY A 10 5.31 10.05 6.37
CA GLY A 10 6.36 9.20 5.80
C GLY A 10 7.76 9.59 6.26
N ASP A 11 8.64 8.61 6.42
CA ASP A 11 10.08 8.85 6.66
C ASP A 11 10.77 9.36 5.39
N SER A 12 10.62 10.65 5.13
CA SER A 12 11.25 11.32 3.98
C SER A 12 12.78 11.22 3.99
N ALA A 13 13.40 11.09 5.18
CA ALA A 13 14.85 10.97 5.29
C ALA A 13 15.34 9.58 4.80
N ALA A 14 14.62 8.50 5.10
CA ALA A 14 14.92 7.17 4.58
C ALA A 14 14.78 7.12 3.06
N TRP A 15 13.68 7.68 2.53
CA TRP A 15 13.47 7.79 1.08
C TRP A 15 14.57 8.60 0.40
N ARG A 16 14.93 9.75 0.97
CA ARG A 16 16.04 10.59 0.45
C ARG A 16 17.35 9.81 0.37
N ARG A 17 17.71 9.04 1.41
CA ARG A 17 18.94 8.21 1.39
C ARG A 17 18.89 7.16 0.29
N SER A 18 17.76 6.49 0.12
CA SER A 18 17.57 5.47 -0.92
C SER A 18 17.71 6.08 -2.33
N PHE A 19 17.05 7.21 -2.57
CA PHE A 19 17.16 7.91 -3.85
C PHE A 19 18.57 8.42 -4.12
N ALA A 20 19.25 9.01 -3.13
CA ALA A 20 20.62 9.49 -3.28
C ALA A 20 21.61 8.35 -3.61
N SER A 21 21.35 7.14 -3.11
CA SER A 21 22.16 5.95 -3.43
C SER A 21 21.90 5.39 -4.83
N SER A 22 20.63 5.38 -5.26
CA SER A 22 20.21 4.68 -6.49
C SER A 22 20.11 5.61 -7.70
N LEU A 23 19.80 6.89 -7.48
CA LEU A 23 19.55 7.91 -8.50
C LEU A 23 20.18 9.25 -8.06
N PRO A 24 21.51 9.33 -7.96
CA PRO A 24 22.21 10.51 -7.38
C PRO A 24 21.96 11.82 -8.14
N ASP A 25 21.66 11.74 -9.44
CA ASP A 25 21.39 12.91 -10.27
C ASP A 25 19.95 13.43 -10.18
N LEU A 26 19.08 12.71 -9.46
CA LEU A 26 17.69 13.09 -9.28
C LEU A 26 17.53 13.91 -8.00
N ALA A 27 17.14 15.17 -8.11
CA ALA A 27 16.86 16.02 -6.96
C ALA A 27 15.62 15.50 -6.21
N PHE A 28 15.77 15.16 -4.92
CA PHE A 28 14.67 14.69 -4.08
C PHE A 28 14.12 15.84 -3.24
N ARG A 29 12.87 16.22 -3.47
CA ARG A 29 12.16 17.30 -2.78
C ARG A 29 11.01 16.77 -1.97
N VAL A 30 10.73 17.40 -0.85
CA VAL A 30 9.68 16.97 0.10
C VAL A 30 8.62 18.08 0.17
N PHE A 31 7.36 17.71 0.00
CA PHE A 31 6.25 18.64 0.20
C PHE A 31 6.21 19.12 1.67
N PRO A 32 5.95 20.43 1.95
CA PRO A 32 5.60 21.49 0.99
C PRO A 32 6.80 22.24 0.36
N GLU A 33 8.05 21.94 0.73
CA GLU A 33 9.24 22.64 0.20
C GLU A 33 9.62 22.10 -1.18
N THR A 34 8.82 22.43 -2.17
CA THR A 34 8.95 21.91 -3.53
C THR A 34 10.03 22.63 -4.38
N GLY A 35 10.41 23.85 -4.00
CA GLY A 35 11.28 24.70 -4.80
C GLY A 35 10.59 25.11 -6.10
N ASN A 36 11.37 25.23 -7.21
CA ASN A 36 10.77 25.53 -8.50
C ASN A 36 9.93 24.35 -8.99
N ARG A 37 8.63 24.58 -9.20
CA ARG A 37 7.65 23.57 -9.61
C ARG A 37 7.90 23.04 -11.03
N GLU A 38 8.52 23.81 -11.89
CA GLU A 38 8.88 23.39 -13.24
C GLU A 38 9.96 22.30 -13.29
N ASP A 39 10.76 22.16 -12.21
CA ASP A 39 11.78 21.12 -12.13
C ASP A 39 11.20 19.74 -11.79
N ILE A 40 9.97 19.69 -11.26
CA ILE A 40 9.34 18.45 -10.80
C ILE A 40 8.77 17.69 -11.99
N GLU A 41 9.37 16.56 -12.28
CA GLU A 41 8.97 15.67 -13.37
C GLU A 41 8.30 14.39 -12.86
N TYR A 42 8.50 14.05 -11.59
CA TYR A 42 7.93 12.85 -10.95
C TYR A 42 7.36 13.19 -9.58
N ALA A 43 6.30 12.51 -9.21
CA ALA A 43 5.72 12.61 -7.86
C ALA A 43 5.57 11.22 -7.24
N LEU A 44 6.12 11.04 -6.05
CA LEU A 44 5.97 9.84 -5.22
C LEU A 44 5.04 10.20 -4.07
N VAL A 45 3.82 9.65 -4.05
CA VAL A 45 2.75 10.18 -3.22
C VAL A 45 2.01 9.14 -2.39
N TRP A 46 1.59 9.56 -1.21
CA TRP A 46 0.59 8.91 -0.39
C TRP A 46 -0.28 9.97 0.28
N MET A 47 -1.59 9.97 -0.02
CA MET A 47 -2.53 10.94 0.54
C MET A 47 -2.10 12.39 0.32
N HIS A 48 -1.66 12.72 -0.89
CA HIS A 48 -1.25 14.08 -1.27
C HIS A 48 -2.41 15.08 -1.11
N PRO A 49 -2.13 16.39 -0.92
CA PRO A 49 -3.15 17.42 -0.89
C PRO A 49 -3.89 17.50 -2.23
N VAL A 50 -5.22 17.63 -2.17
CA VAL A 50 -6.08 17.77 -3.35
C VAL A 50 -5.65 18.99 -4.18
N GLY A 51 -5.53 18.80 -5.50
CA GLY A 51 -5.15 19.85 -6.46
C GLY A 51 -3.66 20.18 -6.51
N ASP A 52 -2.82 19.61 -5.60
CA ASP A 52 -1.39 19.93 -5.61
C ASP A 52 -0.70 19.43 -6.88
N LEU A 53 -1.00 18.22 -7.32
CA LEU A 53 -0.34 17.60 -8.48
C LEU A 53 -0.57 18.36 -9.80
N ARG A 54 -1.68 19.09 -9.93
CA ARG A 54 -1.96 19.97 -11.06
C ARG A 54 -0.98 21.14 -11.18
N SER A 55 -0.33 21.49 -10.08
CA SER A 55 0.58 22.66 -10.04
C SER A 55 1.98 22.41 -10.59
N TYR A 56 2.28 21.19 -11.05
CA TYR A 56 3.57 20.80 -11.61
C TYR A 56 3.47 20.62 -13.13
N PRO A 57 3.85 21.64 -13.94
CA PRO A 57 3.56 21.66 -15.37
C PRO A 57 4.32 20.59 -16.17
N ASN A 58 5.47 20.14 -15.66
CA ASN A 58 6.33 19.17 -16.33
C ASN A 58 6.20 17.74 -15.75
N LEU A 59 5.13 17.47 -14.99
CA LEU A 59 4.93 16.17 -14.37
C LEU A 59 4.72 15.08 -15.43
N LYS A 60 5.56 14.04 -15.39
CA LYS A 60 5.60 12.91 -16.33
C LYS A 60 4.97 11.64 -15.80
N ALA A 61 5.06 11.41 -14.48
CA ALA A 61 4.44 10.25 -13.83
C ALA A 61 4.18 10.49 -12.35
N ILE A 62 3.12 9.87 -11.84
CA ILE A 62 2.74 9.85 -10.43
C ILE A 62 2.89 8.42 -9.92
N PHE A 63 3.73 8.23 -8.90
CA PHE A 63 3.96 6.94 -8.28
C PHE A 63 3.17 6.86 -6.96
N SER A 64 2.30 5.86 -6.85
CA SER A 64 1.68 5.53 -5.56
C SER A 64 2.68 4.77 -4.69
N ILE A 65 2.85 5.19 -3.45
CA ILE A 65 3.67 4.46 -2.45
C ILE A 65 2.98 3.17 -2.02
N GLY A 66 1.66 3.09 -2.19
CA GLY A 66 0.89 1.88 -1.90
C GLY A 66 0.48 1.09 -3.14
N ALA A 67 -0.02 -0.13 -2.93
CA ALA A 67 -0.54 -0.98 -3.99
C ALA A 67 -1.83 -0.45 -4.63
N GLY A 68 -2.63 0.31 -3.88
CA GLY A 68 -3.83 1.00 -4.35
C GLY A 68 -3.55 2.41 -4.85
N CYS A 69 -4.38 2.91 -5.77
CA CYS A 69 -4.30 4.28 -6.28
C CYS A 69 -5.56 5.09 -6.00
N ASP A 70 -6.50 4.57 -5.23
CA ASP A 70 -7.76 5.23 -4.92
C ASP A 70 -7.57 6.59 -4.25
N HIS A 71 -6.54 6.73 -3.41
CA HIS A 71 -6.18 8.00 -2.78
C HIS A 71 -5.71 9.07 -3.79
N ILE A 72 -5.13 8.66 -4.92
CA ILE A 72 -4.74 9.56 -6.01
C ILE A 72 -5.96 9.90 -6.86
N LEU A 73 -6.75 8.87 -7.22
CA LEU A 73 -7.92 9.01 -8.09
C LEU A 73 -9.08 9.80 -7.47
N ARG A 74 -9.05 10.05 -6.16
CA ARG A 74 -10.00 10.94 -5.47
C ARG A 74 -9.77 12.42 -5.74
N ASP A 75 -8.59 12.79 -6.24
CA ASP A 75 -8.30 14.17 -6.57
C ASP A 75 -9.01 14.58 -7.87
N PRO A 76 -10.01 15.49 -7.81
CA PRO A 76 -10.74 15.92 -9.00
C PRO A 76 -9.89 16.77 -9.97
N ASP A 77 -8.78 17.33 -9.48
CA ASP A 77 -7.85 18.15 -10.24
C ASP A 77 -6.64 17.35 -10.76
N LEU A 78 -6.69 16.04 -10.71
CA LEU A 78 -5.63 15.19 -11.19
C LEU A 78 -5.34 15.42 -12.68
N PRO A 79 -4.07 15.66 -13.10
CA PRO A 79 -3.74 15.87 -14.50
C PRO A 79 -3.99 14.58 -15.31
N ALA A 80 -5.03 14.59 -16.14
CA ALA A 80 -5.54 13.39 -16.84
C ALA A 80 -4.53 12.76 -17.83
N HIS A 81 -3.53 13.52 -18.26
CA HIS A 81 -2.52 13.07 -19.23
C HIS A 81 -1.30 12.41 -18.54
N VAL A 82 -1.20 12.50 -17.21
CA VAL A 82 -0.06 11.96 -16.46
C VAL A 82 -0.37 10.55 -15.98
N PRO A 83 0.44 9.55 -16.36
CA PRO A 83 0.21 8.17 -15.94
C PRO A 83 0.43 7.99 -14.43
N ILE A 84 -0.41 7.13 -13.83
CA ILE A 84 -0.28 6.68 -12.45
C ILE A 84 0.38 5.32 -12.44
N VAL A 85 1.48 5.19 -11.72
CA VAL A 85 2.22 3.95 -11.50
C VAL A 85 2.00 3.50 -10.05
N ARG A 86 1.42 2.32 -9.88
CA ARG A 86 1.20 1.75 -8.55
C ARG A 86 2.37 0.86 -8.13
N LEU A 87 2.59 0.78 -6.83
CA LEU A 87 3.55 -0.16 -6.28
C LEU A 87 3.03 -1.61 -6.43
N VAL A 88 3.85 -2.47 -7.05
CA VAL A 88 3.66 -3.91 -7.09
C VAL A 88 4.94 -4.55 -6.53
N ASP A 89 4.92 -4.85 -5.25
CA ASP A 89 6.06 -5.40 -4.51
C ASP A 89 5.79 -6.85 -4.10
N ALA A 90 6.71 -7.74 -4.42
CA ALA A 90 6.60 -9.17 -4.14
C ALA A 90 6.57 -9.47 -2.62
N THR A 91 7.22 -8.64 -1.81
CA THR A 91 7.22 -8.81 -0.34
C THR A 91 5.85 -8.52 0.23
N SER A 92 5.24 -7.39 -0.15
CA SER A 92 3.88 -7.04 0.28
C SER A 92 2.84 -8.06 -0.17
N VAL A 93 2.98 -8.61 -1.37
CA VAL A 93 2.10 -9.67 -1.88
C VAL A 93 2.19 -10.94 -1.03
N ARG A 94 3.40 -11.37 -0.68
CA ARG A 94 3.64 -12.54 0.18
C ARG A 94 3.13 -12.31 1.61
N ASP A 95 3.40 -11.14 2.17
CA ASP A 95 2.96 -10.80 3.52
C ASP A 95 1.43 -10.76 3.63
N MET A 96 0.75 -10.27 2.57
CA MET A 96 -0.70 -10.33 2.49
C MET A 96 -1.22 -11.78 2.43
N ALA A 97 -0.55 -12.67 1.69
CA ALA A 97 -0.91 -14.08 1.66
C ALA A 97 -0.77 -14.73 3.05
N HIS A 98 0.30 -14.42 3.80
CA HIS A 98 0.47 -14.88 5.18
C HIS A 98 -0.64 -14.36 6.11
N TYR A 99 -1.01 -13.08 5.96
CA TYR A 99 -2.12 -12.50 6.71
C TYR A 99 -3.45 -13.22 6.43
N VAL A 100 -3.75 -13.50 5.17
CA VAL A 100 -4.97 -14.23 4.78
C VAL A 100 -4.97 -15.65 5.36
N ILE A 101 -3.87 -16.39 5.20
CA ILE A 101 -3.74 -17.77 5.74
C ILE A 101 -3.92 -17.77 7.25
N TYR A 102 -3.32 -16.81 7.97
CA TYR A 102 -3.52 -16.69 9.41
C TYR A 102 -5.01 -16.58 9.77
N TRP A 103 -5.75 -15.69 9.12
CA TRP A 103 -7.16 -15.49 9.43
C TRP A 103 -8.04 -16.68 9.02
N VAL A 104 -7.73 -17.33 7.91
CA VAL A 104 -8.39 -18.58 7.51
C VAL A 104 -8.23 -19.64 8.59
N LEU A 105 -7.01 -19.87 9.05
CA LEU A 105 -6.72 -20.85 10.12
C LEU A 105 -7.31 -20.42 11.45
N HIS A 106 -7.29 -19.16 11.79
CA HIS A 106 -7.86 -18.60 13.02
C HIS A 106 -9.34 -18.96 13.17
N TYR A 107 -10.12 -18.78 12.10
CA TYR A 107 -11.53 -19.13 12.10
C TYR A 107 -11.77 -20.63 11.91
N HIS A 108 -11.01 -21.27 11.03
CA HIS A 108 -11.14 -22.71 10.78
C HIS A 108 -10.91 -23.54 12.04
N ARG A 109 -9.89 -23.19 12.82
CA ARG A 109 -9.48 -23.89 14.04
C ARG A 109 -10.16 -23.38 15.31
N ASN A 110 -11.12 -22.47 15.21
CA ASN A 110 -11.84 -21.85 16.34
C ASN A 110 -10.93 -21.09 17.34
N PHE A 111 -9.78 -20.56 16.91
CA PHE A 111 -8.85 -19.85 17.82
C PHE A 111 -9.52 -18.70 18.55
N HIS A 112 -10.37 -17.91 17.88
CA HIS A 112 -11.15 -16.84 18.49
C HIS A 112 -12.04 -17.33 19.64
N ARG A 113 -12.64 -18.53 19.51
CA ARG A 113 -13.47 -19.13 20.57
C ARG A 113 -12.62 -19.64 21.72
N TYR A 114 -11.49 -20.29 21.43
CA TYR A 114 -10.55 -20.73 22.44
C TYR A 114 -9.97 -19.55 23.23
N ALA A 115 -9.65 -18.42 22.58
CA ALA A 115 -9.21 -17.22 23.27
C ALA A 115 -10.27 -16.67 24.25
N SER A 116 -11.55 -16.75 23.89
CA SER A 116 -12.65 -16.36 24.78
C SER A 116 -12.82 -17.32 25.96
N LEU A 117 -12.75 -18.63 25.72
CA LEU A 117 -12.80 -19.66 26.77
C LEU A 117 -11.64 -19.53 27.76
N GLN A 118 -10.44 -19.24 27.23
CA GLN A 118 -9.25 -19.04 28.05
C GLN A 118 -9.40 -17.86 29.03
N LYS A 119 -10.00 -16.75 28.59
CA LYS A 119 -10.26 -15.59 29.45
C LYS A 119 -11.13 -15.89 30.67
N THR A 120 -12.02 -16.88 30.55
CA THR A 120 -12.93 -17.31 31.62
C THR A 120 -12.42 -18.54 32.36
N GLY A 121 -11.21 -19.03 32.05
CA GLY A 121 -10.66 -20.25 32.65
C GLY A 121 -11.44 -21.53 32.30
N HIS A 122 -12.29 -21.48 31.27
CA HIS A 122 -13.16 -22.60 30.91
C HIS A 122 -12.48 -23.48 29.84
N TRP A 123 -12.24 -24.72 30.15
CA TRP A 123 -11.71 -25.71 29.21
C TRP A 123 -12.85 -26.43 28.48
N GLN A 124 -12.89 -26.30 27.15
CA GLN A 124 -13.86 -27.02 26.32
C GLN A 124 -13.20 -27.40 24.98
N ARG A 125 -13.31 -28.68 24.62
CA ARG A 125 -12.92 -29.12 23.27
C ARG A 125 -13.99 -28.72 22.27
N LEU A 126 -13.61 -27.91 21.29
CA LEU A 126 -14.48 -27.50 20.18
C LEU A 126 -14.27 -28.45 18.99
N ARG A 127 -15.35 -28.79 18.29
CA ARG A 127 -15.24 -29.51 17.01
C ARG A 127 -14.51 -28.61 16.02
N CYS A 128 -13.44 -29.11 15.42
CA CYS A 128 -12.83 -28.53 14.25
C CYS A 128 -13.38 -29.26 13.02
N PRO A 129 -14.04 -28.57 12.07
CA PRO A 129 -14.48 -29.19 10.85
C PRO A 129 -13.29 -29.67 10.01
N ASP A 130 -13.50 -30.61 9.12
CA ASP A 130 -12.50 -31.01 8.15
C ASP A 130 -12.25 -29.85 7.15
N ALA A 131 -11.05 -29.82 6.55
CA ALA A 131 -10.72 -28.81 5.55
C ALA A 131 -11.67 -28.86 4.33
N SER A 132 -12.11 -30.04 3.94
CA SER A 132 -13.07 -30.28 2.87
C SER A 132 -14.46 -29.70 3.14
N GLU A 133 -14.82 -29.47 4.40
CA GLU A 133 -16.08 -28.82 4.81
C GLU A 133 -16.01 -27.30 4.72
N ARG A 134 -14.84 -26.71 4.40
CA ARG A 134 -14.65 -25.25 4.31
C ARG A 134 -14.66 -24.80 2.87
N ARG A 135 -15.33 -23.67 2.67
CA ARG A 135 -15.30 -22.93 1.41
C ARG A 135 -14.81 -21.52 1.69
N ILE A 136 -13.85 -21.08 0.90
CA ILE A 136 -13.26 -19.74 0.99
C ILE A 136 -13.50 -19.06 -0.35
N GLY A 137 -14.13 -17.90 -0.31
CA GLY A 137 -14.29 -17.06 -1.48
C GLY A 137 -13.19 -16.01 -1.52
N VAL A 138 -12.56 -15.82 -2.69
CA VAL A 138 -11.61 -14.75 -2.95
C VAL A 138 -12.23 -13.77 -3.92
N LEU A 139 -12.42 -12.52 -3.47
CA LEU A 139 -12.96 -11.45 -4.30
C LEU A 139 -11.82 -10.74 -5.04
N GLY A 140 -11.67 -11.05 -6.33
CA GLY A 140 -10.62 -10.56 -7.19
C GLY A 140 -9.35 -11.43 -7.16
N LEU A 141 -8.91 -11.84 -8.36
CA LEU A 141 -7.70 -12.65 -8.55
C LEU A 141 -6.57 -11.82 -9.21
N GLY A 142 -6.39 -10.59 -8.72
CA GLY A 142 -5.20 -9.78 -9.03
C GLY A 142 -3.98 -10.24 -8.23
N ASN A 143 -2.92 -9.44 -8.24
CA ASN A 143 -1.64 -9.81 -7.60
C ASN A 143 -1.78 -10.29 -6.14
N MET A 144 -2.64 -9.62 -5.35
CA MET A 144 -2.85 -10.02 -3.95
C MET A 144 -3.72 -11.28 -3.84
N GLY A 145 -4.88 -11.27 -4.50
CA GLY A 145 -5.85 -12.38 -4.40
C GLY A 145 -5.35 -13.69 -4.99
N ALA A 146 -4.65 -13.64 -6.13
CA ALA A 146 -4.10 -14.85 -6.76
C ALA A 146 -2.97 -15.50 -5.94
N ASN A 147 -2.22 -14.72 -5.16
CA ASN A 147 -1.18 -15.25 -4.27
C ASN A 147 -1.74 -15.75 -2.93
N ALA A 148 -2.94 -15.31 -2.56
CA ALA A 148 -3.60 -15.76 -1.33
C ALA A 148 -4.49 -17.00 -1.54
N ALA A 149 -4.87 -17.30 -2.79
CA ALA A 149 -5.72 -18.44 -3.18
C ALA A 149 -4.92 -19.72 -3.37
#